data_3a1f8f77593bcd506d5f2f2824356438
#
_entry.id   3a1f8f77593bcd506d5f2f2824356438
#
_cell.length_a   1.000
_cell.length_b   1.000
_cell.length_c   1.000
_cell.angle_alpha   90.00
_cell.angle_beta   90.00
_cell.angle_gamma   90.00
#
_symmetry.space_group_name_H-M   'P 1'
#
loop_
_entity.id
_entity.type
_entity.pdbx_description
1 polymer ?
#
loop_
_entity_poly.entity_id
_entity_poly.type
_entity_poly.pdbx_seq_one_letter_code
_entity_poly.pdbx_strand_id
1 'polypeptide(L)'
;VAWRMHLNAWRGAYAADPLGWHDRAKTHFMAYGNSQVLAPAFGPIVPDTTRNLARQEEKIGNAMFSSGYISRHPNNNTVAHHYDMNLVFIDQFIRHLKWTGDIEFLEEMWPVLERHLEWEKRNYDVDGDGLYDAYAAIWASDALQYSGGGVTYTSAYNYYANKMAAQLAAILGKDGTSFANEATHIYAAIQKQLWVSEKGVFGEYKDLLGKKLVHENPGVWTIYHAIDKEIANPFQAYKSLEYVTNKIPHIPIVAEGLEKDDLQLISTTNWQPYTWSINNVALAEIVHTALAYWQGGQSEKAFKLWESGLVESMYLGASPGALEQLLFYDA
;
A
#
# COMPACT_ATOMS: atom_id res chain seq x y z
N VAL A 1 -24.67 -0.02 -0.80
CA VAL A 1 -23.65 -1.00 -0.51
C VAL A 1 -22.32 -0.29 -0.44
N ALA A 2 -21.56 -0.58 0.59
CA ALA A 2 -20.31 0.12 0.95
C ALA A 2 -19.23 0.13 -0.15
N TRP A 3 -19.31 -0.71 -1.14
CA TRP A 3 -18.39 -0.84 -2.26
C TRP A 3 -18.32 0.37 -3.20
N ARG A 4 -19.20 1.34 -3.02
CA ARG A 4 -19.23 2.52 -3.89
C ARG A 4 -18.32 3.66 -3.44
N MET A 5 -17.75 3.58 -2.26
CA MET A 5 -17.16 4.77 -1.65
C MET A 5 -15.71 5.04 -2.04
N HIS A 6 -14.99 4.04 -2.52
CA HIS A 6 -13.57 4.16 -2.86
C HIS A 6 -13.24 3.35 -4.10
N LEU A 7 -12.22 3.76 -4.82
CA LEU A 7 -11.71 3.14 -6.02
C LEU A 7 -11.62 1.62 -5.94
N ASN A 8 -11.17 1.10 -4.82
CA ASN A 8 -10.85 -0.30 -4.65
C ASN A 8 -11.62 -0.97 -3.52
N ALA A 9 -12.70 -0.38 -3.04
CA ALA A 9 -13.32 -0.76 -1.78
C ALA A 9 -12.27 -0.89 -0.63
N TRP A 10 -11.14 -0.23 -0.81
CA TRP A 10 -9.98 -0.28 0.06
C TRP A 10 -9.54 -1.75 0.33
N ARG A 11 -9.14 -2.08 1.53
CA ARG A 11 -8.73 -3.45 1.86
C ARG A 11 -9.84 -4.48 1.72
N GLY A 12 -11.10 -4.08 1.79
CA GLY A 12 -12.25 -4.98 1.68
C GLY A 12 -12.30 -5.75 0.35
N ALA A 13 -11.78 -5.20 -0.74
CA ALA A 13 -11.79 -5.87 -2.02
C ALA A 13 -10.89 -7.11 -2.07
N TYR A 14 -9.86 -7.20 -1.22
CA TYR A 14 -9.04 -8.42 -1.12
C TYR A 14 -9.82 -9.64 -0.60
N ALA A 15 -10.94 -9.41 0.09
CA ALA A 15 -11.77 -10.49 0.61
C ALA A 15 -12.70 -11.11 -0.43
N ALA A 16 -12.92 -10.46 -1.58
CA ALA A 16 -13.91 -10.91 -2.56
C ALA A 16 -13.56 -12.29 -3.12
N ASP A 17 -12.33 -12.52 -3.53
CA ASP A 17 -11.91 -13.78 -4.11
C ASP A 17 -11.88 -14.93 -3.10
N PRO A 18 -11.31 -14.81 -1.89
CA PRO A 18 -11.44 -15.81 -0.84
C PRO A 18 -12.88 -16.18 -0.49
N LEU A 19 -13.82 -15.24 -0.63
CA LEU A 19 -15.25 -15.48 -0.41
C LEU A 19 -15.97 -16.05 -1.64
N GLY A 20 -15.26 -16.32 -2.75
CA GLY A 20 -15.84 -16.82 -3.98
C GLY A 20 -16.64 -15.78 -4.79
N TRP A 21 -16.47 -14.50 -4.53
CA TRP A 21 -17.18 -13.41 -5.20
C TRP A 21 -16.45 -12.92 -6.47
N HIS A 22 -15.93 -13.85 -7.25
CA HIS A 22 -15.09 -13.57 -8.44
C HIS A 22 -15.79 -12.65 -9.44
N ASP A 23 -17.07 -12.95 -9.79
CA ASP A 23 -17.83 -12.13 -10.73
C ASP A 23 -18.04 -10.69 -10.25
N ARG A 24 -18.22 -10.51 -8.94
CA ARG A 24 -18.35 -9.17 -8.34
C ARG A 24 -17.03 -8.41 -8.39
N ALA A 25 -15.93 -9.11 -8.11
CA ALA A 25 -14.59 -8.55 -8.22
C ALA A 25 -14.30 -8.13 -9.66
N LYS A 26 -14.57 -9.02 -10.64
CA LYS A 26 -14.43 -8.74 -12.08
C LYS A 26 -15.23 -7.51 -12.49
N THR A 27 -16.51 -7.43 -12.11
CA THR A 27 -17.37 -6.27 -12.40
C THR A 27 -16.82 -4.98 -11.82
N HIS A 28 -16.27 -5.04 -10.61
CA HIS A 28 -15.63 -3.90 -9.95
C HIS A 28 -14.40 -3.43 -10.74
N PHE A 29 -13.49 -4.34 -11.09
CA PHE A 29 -12.29 -4.00 -11.87
C PHE A 29 -12.63 -3.40 -13.24
N MET A 30 -13.61 -3.98 -13.93
CA MET A 30 -14.08 -3.44 -15.21
C MET A 30 -14.64 -2.03 -15.10
N ALA A 31 -15.48 -1.78 -14.10
CA ALA A 31 -16.10 -0.45 -13.92
C ALA A 31 -15.06 0.65 -13.74
N TYR A 32 -14.02 0.39 -12.95
CA TYR A 32 -12.94 1.35 -12.73
C TYR A 32 -11.93 1.36 -13.88
N GLY A 33 -11.58 0.21 -14.45
CA GLY A 33 -10.70 0.12 -15.60
C GLY A 33 -11.25 0.90 -16.81
N ASN A 34 -12.54 0.77 -17.07
CA ASN A 34 -13.23 1.52 -18.13
C ASN A 34 -13.29 3.03 -17.87
N SER A 35 -13.13 3.47 -16.62
CA SER A 35 -13.07 4.89 -16.28
C SER A 35 -11.66 5.49 -16.35
N GLN A 36 -10.66 4.69 -16.63
CA GLN A 36 -9.28 5.15 -16.70
C GLN A 36 -9.12 6.29 -17.71
N VAL A 37 -8.38 7.33 -17.33
CA VAL A 37 -8.08 8.45 -18.21
C VAL A 37 -7.22 7.96 -19.38
N LEU A 38 -7.63 8.30 -20.61
CA LEU A 38 -6.93 7.93 -21.83
C LEU A 38 -6.15 9.11 -22.45
N ALA A 39 -6.60 10.34 -22.18
CA ALA A 39 -6.01 11.56 -22.71
C ALA A 39 -6.21 12.71 -21.70
N PRO A 40 -5.30 13.69 -21.67
CA PRO A 40 -4.08 13.76 -22.47
C PRO A 40 -3.03 12.75 -21.99
N ALA A 41 -2.11 12.40 -22.89
CA ALA A 41 -0.95 11.57 -22.52
C ALA A 41 -0.08 12.26 -21.47
N PHE A 42 0.03 13.59 -21.58
CA PHE A 42 0.73 14.45 -20.63
C PHE A 42 -0.22 15.59 -20.24
N GLY A 43 -0.41 15.79 -18.96
CA GLY A 43 -1.11 16.97 -18.47
C GLY A 43 -0.15 18.13 -18.24
N PRO A 44 -0.67 19.36 -18.08
CA PRO A 44 0.14 20.47 -17.66
C PRO A 44 0.71 20.20 -16.25
N ILE A 45 1.95 20.59 -16.05
CA ILE A 45 2.57 20.69 -14.74
C ILE A 45 1.85 21.84 -14.02
N VAL A 46 0.83 21.53 -13.25
CA VAL A 46 0.07 22.59 -12.57
C VAL A 46 -0.20 22.14 -11.14
N PRO A 47 0.28 22.90 -10.17
CA PRO A 47 -0.52 23.04 -8.98
C PRO A 47 -1.75 23.86 -9.40
N ASP A 48 -2.92 23.26 -9.40
CA ASP A 48 -4.16 24.04 -9.52
C ASP A 48 -4.37 24.81 -8.21
N THR A 49 -3.79 26.00 -8.15
CA THR A 49 -3.86 26.86 -6.97
C THR A 49 -5.29 27.30 -6.65
N THR A 50 -6.23 27.11 -7.58
CA THR A 50 -7.62 27.50 -7.38
C THR A 50 -8.40 26.46 -6.57
N ARG A 51 -7.93 25.21 -6.55
CA ARG A 51 -8.62 24.10 -5.89
C ARG A 51 -8.10 23.73 -4.52
N ASN A 52 -7.01 24.36 -4.05
CA ASN A 52 -6.37 24.02 -2.79
C ASN A 52 -6.12 22.51 -2.64
N LEU A 53 -5.62 21.88 -3.68
CA LEU A 53 -5.34 20.44 -3.74
C LEU A 53 -3.87 20.11 -3.47
N ALA A 54 -3.15 21.00 -2.80
CA ALA A 54 -1.72 20.84 -2.51
C ALA A 54 -1.36 19.47 -1.94
N ARG A 55 -2.26 18.88 -1.16
CA ARG A 55 -2.09 17.55 -0.57
C ARG A 55 -2.17 16.38 -1.57
N GLN A 56 -2.71 16.62 -2.76
CA GLN A 56 -3.02 15.58 -3.75
C GLN A 56 -2.42 15.86 -5.12
N GLU A 57 -2.01 17.08 -5.35
CA GLU A 57 -1.47 17.55 -6.62
C GLU A 57 -0.09 18.21 -6.49
N GLU A 58 0.57 18.00 -5.39
CA GLU A 58 1.93 18.46 -5.23
C GLU A 58 2.82 17.79 -6.23
N LYS A 59 3.47 18.60 -7.01
CA LYS A 59 4.18 18.07 -8.15
C LYS A 59 5.41 18.82 -8.51
N ILE A 60 6.46 18.09 -8.64
CA ILE A 60 7.57 18.49 -9.47
C ILE A 60 7.43 17.68 -10.77
N GLY A 61 6.76 18.27 -11.73
CA GLY A 61 6.74 17.75 -13.10
C GLY A 61 5.69 16.69 -13.44
N ASN A 62 4.70 16.45 -12.60
CA ASN A 62 3.68 15.45 -12.92
C ASN A 62 2.28 16.03 -13.15
N ALA A 63 1.44 15.26 -13.79
CA ALA A 63 0.04 15.58 -14.04
C ALA A 63 -0.82 14.37 -13.69
N MET A 64 -1.40 14.38 -12.50
CA MET A 64 -2.25 13.30 -12.00
C MET A 64 -3.35 12.92 -13.01
N PHE A 65 -4.06 13.89 -13.56
CA PHE A 65 -5.16 13.66 -14.49
C PHE A 65 -4.68 13.47 -15.94
N SER A 66 -3.78 12.52 -16.13
CA SER A 66 -3.29 12.12 -17.46
C SER A 66 -3.55 10.65 -17.71
N SER A 67 -3.23 10.19 -18.92
CA SER A 67 -3.41 8.78 -19.31
C SER A 67 -2.84 7.83 -18.27
N GLY A 68 -3.68 6.92 -17.80
CA GLY A 68 -3.38 5.93 -16.76
C GLY A 68 -4.03 6.17 -15.41
N TYR A 69 -4.42 7.42 -15.09
CA TYR A 69 -5.09 7.72 -13.83
C TYR A 69 -6.48 7.07 -13.73
N ILE A 70 -6.81 6.54 -12.57
CA ILE A 70 -8.14 6.02 -12.24
C ILE A 70 -8.66 6.78 -11.01
N SER A 71 -9.79 7.46 -11.17
CA SER A 71 -10.44 8.20 -10.08
C SER A 71 -11.15 7.26 -9.11
N ARG A 72 -11.31 7.70 -7.87
CA ARG A 72 -12.16 7.03 -6.87
C ARG A 72 -13.64 6.92 -7.27
N HIS A 73 -14.07 7.68 -8.25
CA HIS A 73 -15.42 7.66 -8.78
C HIS A 73 -15.40 7.26 -10.26
N PRO A 74 -15.89 6.08 -10.64
CA PRO A 74 -15.79 5.59 -12.02
C PRO A 74 -16.55 6.43 -13.04
N ASN A 75 -17.49 7.28 -12.60
CA ASN A 75 -18.24 8.18 -13.47
C ASN A 75 -17.67 9.61 -13.52
N ASN A 76 -16.59 9.88 -12.80
CA ASN A 76 -15.92 11.19 -12.76
C ASN A 76 -14.43 11.00 -12.55
N ASN A 77 -13.71 10.83 -13.64
CA ASN A 77 -12.27 10.55 -13.63
C ASN A 77 -11.38 11.79 -13.47
N THR A 78 -11.93 12.93 -13.10
CA THR A 78 -11.20 14.16 -12.77
C THR A 78 -11.25 14.51 -11.28
N VAL A 79 -11.81 13.64 -10.45
CA VAL A 79 -11.81 13.84 -9.00
C VAL A 79 -10.45 13.43 -8.42
N ALA A 80 -9.75 14.42 -7.87
CA ALA A 80 -8.51 14.18 -7.15
C ALA A 80 -8.74 13.33 -5.91
N HIS A 81 -7.81 12.43 -5.65
CA HIS A 81 -7.75 11.66 -4.42
C HIS A 81 -6.31 11.18 -4.19
N HIS A 82 -6.08 10.52 -3.05
CA HIS A 82 -4.80 9.91 -2.77
C HIS A 82 -4.39 8.98 -3.91
N TYR A 83 -3.22 9.21 -4.47
CA TYR A 83 -2.81 8.51 -5.69
C TYR A 83 -2.54 7.02 -5.47
N ASP A 84 -2.12 6.65 -4.26
CA ASP A 84 -1.81 5.28 -3.87
C ASP A 84 -3.00 4.31 -3.94
N MET A 85 -4.22 4.83 -4.03
CA MET A 85 -5.39 3.99 -4.33
C MET A 85 -5.30 3.32 -5.70
N ASN A 86 -4.61 3.93 -6.66
CA ASN A 86 -4.34 3.31 -7.96
C ASN A 86 -3.41 2.10 -7.81
N LEU A 87 -2.39 2.20 -6.95
CA LEU A 87 -1.48 1.11 -6.63
C LEU A 87 -2.21 -0.08 -6.03
N VAL A 88 -3.08 0.18 -5.06
CA VAL A 88 -3.87 -0.88 -4.39
C VAL A 88 -4.86 -1.53 -5.37
N PHE A 89 -5.49 -0.74 -6.25
CA PHE A 89 -6.39 -1.27 -7.28
C PHE A 89 -5.68 -2.25 -8.21
N ILE A 90 -4.51 -1.89 -8.69
CA ILE A 90 -3.71 -2.76 -9.56
C ILE A 90 -3.22 -4.01 -8.83
N ASP A 91 -2.81 -3.90 -7.57
CA ASP A 91 -2.43 -5.05 -6.76
C ASP A 91 -3.61 -6.02 -6.56
N GLN A 92 -4.80 -5.51 -6.27
CA GLN A 92 -6.01 -6.32 -6.14
C GLN A 92 -6.37 -7.00 -7.46
N PHE A 93 -6.26 -6.30 -8.58
CA PHE A 93 -6.46 -6.87 -9.90
C PHE A 93 -5.49 -8.03 -10.18
N ILE A 94 -4.21 -7.85 -9.91
CA ILE A 94 -3.20 -8.90 -10.05
C ILE A 94 -3.52 -10.11 -9.16
N ARG A 95 -3.94 -9.86 -7.91
CA ARG A 95 -4.34 -10.94 -6.99
C ARG A 95 -5.58 -11.68 -7.48
N HIS A 96 -6.56 -10.97 -8.00
CA HIS A 96 -7.74 -11.57 -8.62
C HIS A 96 -7.36 -12.52 -9.77
N LEU A 97 -6.44 -12.11 -10.64
CA LEU A 97 -5.93 -12.98 -11.70
C LEU A 97 -5.20 -14.21 -11.14
N LYS A 98 -4.47 -14.09 -10.05
CA LYS A 98 -3.82 -15.24 -9.38
C LYS A 98 -4.83 -16.22 -8.78
N TRP A 99 -5.99 -15.75 -8.35
CA TRP A 99 -7.08 -16.57 -7.84
C TRP A 99 -7.84 -17.28 -8.95
N THR A 100 -8.16 -16.58 -10.02
CA THR A 100 -9.08 -17.03 -11.05
C THR A 100 -8.39 -17.70 -12.24
N GLY A 101 -7.17 -17.24 -12.58
CA GLY A 101 -6.50 -17.66 -13.83
C GLY A 101 -7.25 -17.20 -15.09
N ASP A 102 -8.12 -16.18 -15.00
CA ASP A 102 -8.95 -15.71 -16.13
C ASP A 102 -8.10 -14.96 -17.15
N ILE A 103 -7.63 -15.68 -18.16
CA ILE A 103 -6.77 -15.14 -19.22
C ILE A 103 -7.55 -14.19 -20.13
N GLU A 104 -8.82 -14.46 -20.41
CA GLU A 104 -9.65 -13.57 -21.23
C GLU A 104 -9.82 -12.22 -20.54
N PHE A 105 -10.04 -12.24 -19.25
CA PHE A 105 -10.11 -11.00 -18.45
C PHE A 105 -8.76 -10.30 -18.36
N LEU A 106 -7.67 -11.03 -18.27
CA LEU A 106 -6.32 -10.45 -18.37
C LEU A 106 -6.11 -9.72 -19.70
N GLU A 107 -6.50 -10.34 -20.83
CA GLU A 107 -6.41 -9.70 -22.15
C GLU A 107 -7.22 -8.39 -22.22
N GLU A 108 -8.45 -8.41 -21.69
CA GLU A 108 -9.33 -7.23 -21.64
C GLU A 108 -8.73 -6.09 -20.81
N MET A 109 -8.16 -6.41 -19.65
CA MET A 109 -7.62 -5.43 -18.70
C MET A 109 -6.15 -5.08 -18.95
N TRP A 110 -5.46 -5.78 -19.84
CA TRP A 110 -4.05 -5.54 -20.14
C TRP A 110 -3.73 -4.08 -20.47
N PRO A 111 -4.50 -3.38 -21.33
CA PRO A 111 -4.24 -1.98 -21.63
C PRO A 111 -4.41 -1.05 -20.41
N VAL A 112 -5.23 -1.45 -19.42
CA VAL A 112 -5.39 -0.68 -18.18
C VAL A 112 -4.14 -0.80 -17.32
N LEU A 113 -3.58 -2.01 -17.23
CA LEU A 113 -2.33 -2.26 -16.51
C LEU A 113 -1.15 -1.52 -17.14
N GLU A 114 -0.98 -1.62 -18.46
CA GLU A 114 0.10 -0.93 -19.18
C GLU A 114 0.06 0.58 -18.95
N ARG A 115 -1.09 1.20 -19.18
CA ARG A 115 -1.25 2.65 -18.97
C ARG A 115 -1.01 3.07 -17.53
N HIS A 116 -1.41 2.25 -16.56
CA HIS A 116 -1.13 2.53 -15.15
C HIS A 116 0.37 2.54 -14.87
N LEU A 117 1.11 1.53 -15.31
CA LEU A 117 2.55 1.46 -15.08
C LEU A 117 3.32 2.62 -15.75
N GLU A 118 2.90 3.00 -16.96
CA GLU A 118 3.44 4.19 -17.63
C GLU A 118 3.10 5.48 -16.87
N TRP A 119 1.90 5.58 -16.33
CA TRP A 119 1.44 6.73 -15.55
C TRP A 119 2.22 6.87 -14.24
N GLU A 120 2.43 5.78 -13.53
CA GLU A 120 3.23 5.74 -12.30
C GLU A 120 4.66 6.19 -12.57
N LYS A 121 5.34 5.59 -13.54
CA LYS A 121 6.71 5.93 -13.88
C LYS A 121 6.87 7.39 -14.28
N ARG A 122 6.00 7.87 -15.16
CA ARG A 122 6.04 9.24 -15.67
C ARG A 122 5.81 10.29 -14.59
N ASN A 123 4.95 9.99 -13.62
CA ASN A 123 4.54 10.97 -12.63
C ASN A 123 5.26 10.84 -11.28
N TYR A 124 5.73 9.66 -10.93
CA TYR A 124 6.26 9.38 -9.59
C TYR A 124 7.68 8.83 -9.56
N ASP A 125 8.32 8.63 -10.71
CA ASP A 125 9.76 8.40 -10.84
C ASP A 125 10.34 9.40 -11.84
N VAL A 126 10.13 10.69 -11.59
CA VAL A 126 10.46 11.79 -12.53
C VAL A 126 11.98 11.96 -12.69
N ASP A 127 12.75 11.73 -11.64
CA ASP A 127 14.21 11.83 -11.68
C ASP A 127 14.90 10.53 -12.11
N GLY A 128 14.14 9.46 -12.30
CA GLY A 128 14.62 8.19 -12.83
C GLY A 128 15.54 7.44 -11.85
N ASP A 129 15.43 7.72 -10.55
CA ASP A 129 16.30 7.08 -9.56
C ASP A 129 15.81 5.69 -9.13
N GLY A 130 14.63 5.27 -9.60
CA GLY A 130 13.98 4.00 -9.34
C GLY A 130 13.24 3.93 -8.01
N LEU A 131 13.13 5.05 -7.30
CA LEU A 131 12.26 5.20 -6.14
C LEU A 131 11.02 6.01 -6.54
N TYR A 132 9.85 5.48 -6.23
CA TYR A 132 8.60 6.13 -6.56
C TYR A 132 8.20 7.12 -5.48
N ASP A 133 8.06 8.37 -5.89
CA ASP A 133 7.71 9.49 -5.02
C ASP A 133 6.29 9.36 -4.49
N ALA A 134 6.05 9.93 -3.31
CA ALA A 134 4.71 10.12 -2.79
C ALA A 134 4.57 11.51 -2.16
N TYR A 135 3.37 12.03 -2.24
CA TYR A 135 3.01 13.30 -1.60
C TYR A 135 1.89 13.06 -0.60
N ALA A 136 0.67 12.95 -1.06
CA ALA A 136 -0.46 12.58 -0.22
C ALA A 136 -0.81 11.11 -0.43
N ALA A 137 -0.76 10.35 0.63
CA ALA A 137 -1.05 8.93 0.62
C ALA A 137 -2.05 8.58 1.72
N ILE A 138 -2.96 7.65 1.42
CA ILE A 138 -3.99 7.25 2.37
C ILE A 138 -3.59 6.01 3.17
N TRP A 139 -2.54 5.30 2.76
CA TRP A 139 -2.34 3.94 3.22
C TRP A 139 -2.36 3.82 4.74
N ALA A 140 -1.63 4.63 5.44
CA ALA A 140 -1.61 4.57 6.89
C ALA A 140 -2.61 5.52 7.52
N SER A 141 -2.79 6.69 6.92
CA SER A 141 -3.57 7.76 7.50
C SER A 141 -3.86 8.84 6.46
N ASP A 142 -5.09 9.32 6.42
CA ASP A 142 -5.43 10.53 5.65
C ASP A 142 -4.61 11.75 6.07
N ALA A 143 -3.99 11.71 7.23
CA ALA A 143 -3.10 12.76 7.72
C ALA A 143 -1.65 12.59 7.28
N LEU A 144 -1.27 11.45 6.73
CA LEU A 144 0.10 11.19 6.32
C LEU A 144 0.41 11.93 5.02
N GLN A 145 1.45 12.74 5.07
CA GLN A 145 1.97 13.46 3.93
C GLN A 145 3.48 13.34 3.91
N TYR A 146 3.99 12.93 2.75
CA TYR A 146 5.41 12.92 2.49
C TYR A 146 5.84 14.23 1.85
N SER A 147 7.11 14.55 1.96
CA SER A 147 7.68 15.77 1.36
C SER A 147 7.97 15.64 -0.14
N GLY A 148 7.41 14.63 -0.80
CA GLY A 148 7.85 14.17 -2.10
C GLY A 148 9.18 13.42 -1.95
N GLY A 149 9.40 12.40 -2.70
CA GLY A 149 10.61 11.59 -2.59
C GLY A 149 10.26 10.11 -2.52
N GLY A 150 11.25 9.27 -2.66
CA GLY A 150 11.09 7.85 -2.81
C GLY A 150 10.56 7.17 -1.55
N VAL A 151 9.32 6.72 -1.59
CA VAL A 151 8.65 6.06 -0.47
C VAL A 151 8.73 4.55 -0.64
N THR A 152 9.05 3.84 0.42
CA THR A 152 9.30 2.40 0.36
C THR A 152 8.07 1.63 -0.09
N TYR A 153 6.89 1.86 0.51
CA TYR A 153 5.72 1.05 0.16
C TYR A 153 5.20 1.33 -1.26
N THR A 154 5.25 2.59 -1.74
CA THR A 154 4.84 2.92 -3.11
C THR A 154 5.79 2.34 -4.14
N SER A 155 7.09 2.40 -3.85
CA SER A 155 8.12 1.75 -4.67
C SER A 155 7.96 0.23 -4.66
N ALA A 156 7.59 -0.38 -3.53
CA ALA A 156 7.33 -1.82 -3.43
C ALA A 156 6.12 -2.25 -4.27
N TYR A 157 5.04 -1.47 -4.27
CA TYR A 157 3.90 -1.72 -5.16
C TYR A 157 4.29 -1.67 -6.64
N ASN A 158 5.05 -0.64 -7.03
CA ASN A 158 5.52 -0.49 -8.42
C ASN A 158 6.48 -1.60 -8.83
N TYR A 159 7.39 -2.01 -7.94
CA TYR A 159 8.22 -3.20 -8.16
C TYR A 159 7.36 -4.44 -8.45
N TYR A 160 6.42 -4.74 -7.56
CA TYR A 160 5.61 -5.94 -7.66
C TYR A 160 4.72 -5.92 -8.90
N ALA A 161 4.10 -4.79 -9.20
CA ALA A 161 3.25 -4.63 -10.37
C ALA A 161 4.05 -4.82 -11.67
N ASN A 162 5.24 -4.25 -11.80
CA ASN A 162 6.11 -4.44 -12.95
C ASN A 162 6.60 -5.89 -13.06
N LYS A 163 7.01 -6.51 -11.94
CA LYS A 163 7.41 -7.92 -11.89
C LYS A 163 6.28 -8.83 -12.39
N MET A 164 5.06 -8.60 -11.91
CA MET A 164 3.89 -9.37 -12.34
C MET A 164 3.51 -9.08 -13.78
N ALA A 165 3.57 -7.83 -14.22
CA ALA A 165 3.29 -7.47 -15.61
C ALA A 165 4.24 -8.19 -16.59
N ALA A 166 5.51 -8.34 -16.25
CA ALA A 166 6.45 -9.13 -17.07
C ALA A 166 6.01 -10.60 -17.21
N GLN A 167 5.52 -11.21 -16.12
CA GLN A 167 5.02 -12.58 -16.13
C GLN A 167 3.70 -12.70 -16.90
N LEU A 168 2.77 -11.78 -16.68
CA LEU A 168 1.48 -11.72 -17.36
C LEU A 168 1.65 -11.47 -18.88
N ALA A 169 2.62 -10.63 -19.27
CA ALA A 169 2.98 -10.43 -20.67
C ALA A 169 3.38 -11.75 -21.34
N ALA A 170 4.20 -12.56 -20.67
CA ALA A 170 4.60 -13.85 -21.20
C ALA A 170 3.41 -14.81 -21.40
N ILE A 171 2.42 -14.80 -20.49
CA ILE A 171 1.18 -15.59 -20.63
C ILE A 171 0.39 -15.14 -21.86
N LEU A 172 0.37 -13.84 -22.15
CA LEU A 172 -0.30 -13.27 -23.33
C LEU A 172 0.54 -13.34 -24.63
N GLY A 173 1.74 -13.91 -24.58
CA GLY A 173 2.66 -13.92 -25.73
C GLY A 173 3.20 -12.52 -26.12
N LYS A 174 3.21 -11.59 -25.19
CA LYS A 174 3.69 -10.21 -25.34
C LYS A 174 5.12 -10.07 -24.82
N ASP A 175 5.84 -9.03 -25.29
CA ASP A 175 7.15 -8.69 -24.76
C ASP A 175 7.03 -8.00 -23.39
N GLY A 176 7.51 -8.67 -22.35
CA GLY A 176 7.56 -8.17 -20.97
C GLY A 176 8.90 -7.57 -20.54
N THR A 177 9.85 -7.41 -21.46
CA THR A 177 11.24 -7.01 -21.14
C THR A 177 11.31 -5.65 -20.45
N SER A 178 10.51 -4.69 -20.88
CA SER A 178 10.49 -3.34 -20.28
C SER A 178 10.05 -3.40 -18.81
N PHE A 179 9.03 -4.19 -18.50
CA PHE A 179 8.54 -4.38 -17.14
C PHE A 179 9.55 -5.12 -16.25
N ALA A 180 10.20 -6.15 -16.78
CA ALA A 180 11.24 -6.88 -16.05
C ALA A 180 12.43 -5.99 -15.72
N ASN A 181 12.86 -5.15 -16.66
CA ASN A 181 13.93 -4.18 -16.46
C ASN A 181 13.56 -3.15 -15.40
N GLU A 182 12.33 -2.62 -15.47
CA GLU A 182 11.83 -1.65 -14.48
C GLU A 182 11.77 -2.27 -13.09
N ALA A 183 11.22 -3.48 -12.95
CA ALA A 183 11.20 -4.18 -11.66
C ALA A 183 12.63 -4.36 -11.09
N THR A 184 13.59 -4.73 -11.94
CA THR A 184 14.99 -4.86 -11.52
C THR A 184 15.58 -3.53 -11.06
N HIS A 185 15.28 -2.46 -11.77
CA HIS A 185 15.74 -1.11 -11.43
C HIS A 185 15.18 -0.64 -10.08
N ILE A 186 13.87 -0.78 -9.88
CA ILE A 186 13.20 -0.42 -8.63
C ILE A 186 13.77 -1.25 -7.46
N TYR A 187 13.89 -2.56 -7.62
CA TYR A 187 14.44 -3.43 -6.58
C TYR A 187 15.85 -2.98 -6.17
N ALA A 188 16.71 -2.75 -7.13
CA ALA A 188 18.09 -2.31 -6.87
C ALA A 188 18.12 -0.94 -6.16
N ALA A 189 17.23 -0.01 -6.55
CA ALA A 189 17.12 1.30 -5.93
C ALA A 189 16.67 1.20 -4.46
N ILE A 190 15.63 0.42 -4.17
CA ILE A 190 15.14 0.19 -2.80
C ILE A 190 16.22 -0.43 -1.94
N GLN A 191 16.88 -1.50 -2.41
CA GLN A 191 17.93 -2.18 -1.66
C GLN A 191 19.12 -1.26 -1.34
N LYS A 192 19.50 -0.42 -2.29
CA LYS A 192 20.66 0.47 -2.15
C LYS A 192 20.37 1.70 -1.31
N GLN A 193 19.17 2.28 -1.44
CA GLN A 193 18.87 3.62 -0.94
C GLN A 193 18.01 3.61 0.33
N LEU A 194 17.21 2.56 0.54
CA LEU A 194 16.25 2.52 1.64
C LEU A 194 16.55 1.46 2.71
N TRP A 195 17.40 0.47 2.43
CA TRP A 195 17.77 -0.51 3.45
C TRP A 195 18.69 0.10 4.51
N VAL A 196 18.22 0.18 5.75
CA VAL A 196 18.94 0.69 6.92
C VAL A 196 19.51 -0.50 7.71
N SER A 197 20.68 -0.97 7.33
CA SER A 197 21.29 -2.20 7.87
C SER A 197 21.47 -2.17 9.39
N GLU A 198 21.79 -1.01 9.95
CA GLU A 198 22.02 -0.84 11.39
C GLU A 198 20.76 -1.05 12.23
N LYS A 199 19.59 -0.74 11.65
CA LYS A 199 18.28 -0.95 12.26
C LYS A 199 17.62 -2.25 11.82
N GLY A 200 18.07 -2.83 10.71
CA GLY A 200 17.51 -4.03 10.12
C GLY A 200 16.10 -3.81 9.51
N VAL A 201 15.84 -2.64 8.96
CA VAL A 201 14.57 -2.27 8.34
C VAL A 201 14.80 -1.49 7.05
N PHE A 202 13.78 -1.43 6.21
CA PHE A 202 13.71 -0.40 5.17
C PHE A 202 13.23 0.91 5.81
N GLY A 203 13.88 2.01 5.46
CA GLY A 203 13.45 3.35 5.86
C GLY A 203 12.07 3.66 5.29
N GLU A 204 11.36 4.56 5.93
CA GLU A 204 10.02 4.98 5.50
C GLU A 204 10.06 5.62 4.12
N TYR A 205 10.90 6.62 3.96
CA TYR A 205 11.12 7.30 2.68
C TYR A 205 12.44 8.06 2.68
N LYS A 206 12.83 8.50 1.48
CA LYS A 206 13.98 9.37 1.25
C LYS A 206 13.47 10.71 0.70
N ASP A 207 13.94 11.82 1.26
CA ASP A 207 13.56 13.15 0.79
C ASP A 207 13.90 13.37 -0.69
N LEU A 208 13.00 14.01 -1.43
CA LEU A 208 13.26 14.43 -2.82
C LEU A 208 14.27 15.57 -2.88
N LEU A 209 14.17 16.49 -1.96
CA LEU A 209 14.91 17.77 -1.96
C LEU A 209 15.91 17.88 -0.79
N GLY A 210 16.67 18.93 -0.79
CA GLY A 210 17.59 19.27 0.29
C GLY A 210 18.73 18.26 0.42
N LYS A 211 18.92 17.73 1.62
CA LYS A 211 19.99 16.77 1.92
C LYS A 211 19.66 15.34 1.48
N LYS A 212 18.49 15.10 0.95
CA LYS A 212 17.99 13.77 0.55
C LYS A 212 18.16 12.72 1.65
N LEU A 213 17.73 13.07 2.87
CA LEU A 213 17.84 12.21 4.03
C LEU A 213 16.87 11.02 3.93
N VAL A 214 17.30 9.87 4.43
CA VAL A 214 16.43 8.72 4.64
C VAL A 214 15.79 8.83 6.02
N HIS A 215 14.46 8.71 6.07
CA HIS A 215 13.69 8.63 7.31
C HIS A 215 13.69 7.17 7.78
N GLU A 216 14.57 6.86 8.70
CA GLU A 216 14.98 5.50 9.04
C GLU A 216 14.02 4.73 9.96
N ASN A 217 13.00 5.37 10.50
CA ASN A 217 12.04 4.72 11.38
C ASN A 217 10.75 4.45 10.60
N PRO A 218 10.51 3.22 10.13
CA PRO A 218 9.32 2.92 9.36
C PRO A 218 8.07 2.79 10.23
N GLY A 219 6.92 3.06 9.63
CA GLY A 219 5.65 2.55 10.11
C GLY A 219 5.51 1.05 9.79
N VAL A 220 4.57 0.37 10.45
CA VAL A 220 4.32 -1.06 10.19
C VAL A 220 3.93 -1.33 8.72
N TRP A 221 3.30 -0.35 8.05
CA TRP A 221 2.93 -0.46 6.64
C TRP A 221 4.13 -0.56 5.70
N THR A 222 5.23 0.11 6.00
CA THR A 222 6.48 -0.05 5.25
C THR A 222 7.05 -1.46 5.41
N ILE A 223 7.00 -2.00 6.62
CA ILE A 223 7.52 -3.33 6.94
C ILE A 223 6.70 -4.41 6.25
N TYR A 224 5.39 -4.42 6.42
CA TYR A 224 4.59 -5.49 5.85
C TYR A 224 4.51 -5.39 4.31
N HIS A 225 4.56 -4.20 3.71
CA HIS A 225 4.62 -4.09 2.26
C HIS A 225 5.97 -4.57 1.69
N ALA A 226 7.10 -4.28 2.35
CA ALA A 226 8.38 -4.80 1.91
C ALA A 226 8.42 -6.33 1.89
N ILE A 227 7.72 -6.98 2.82
CA ILE A 227 7.59 -8.44 2.89
C ILE A 227 6.59 -8.93 1.84
N ASP A 228 5.37 -8.41 1.84
CA ASP A 228 4.28 -8.84 0.97
C ASP A 228 4.56 -8.62 -0.52
N LYS A 229 5.32 -7.58 -0.86
CA LYS A 229 5.72 -7.28 -2.23
C LYS A 229 7.08 -7.88 -2.63
N GLU A 230 7.60 -8.79 -1.82
CA GLU A 230 8.82 -9.56 -2.10
C GLU A 230 10.07 -8.67 -2.29
N ILE A 231 10.11 -7.50 -1.63
CA ILE A 231 11.29 -6.64 -1.57
C ILE A 231 12.29 -7.18 -0.55
N ALA A 232 11.79 -7.58 0.61
CA ALA A 232 12.61 -8.11 1.69
C ALA A 232 13.03 -9.56 1.38
N ASN A 233 14.32 -9.84 1.37
CA ASN A 233 14.80 -11.22 1.42
C ASN A 233 14.51 -11.84 2.80
N PRO A 234 14.65 -13.18 2.99
CA PRO A 234 14.29 -13.82 4.26
C PRO A 234 14.99 -13.23 5.50
N PHE A 235 16.24 -12.81 5.36
CA PHE A 235 16.98 -12.19 6.45
C PHE A 235 16.46 -10.79 6.76
N GLN A 236 16.17 -10.00 5.75
CA GLN A 236 15.59 -8.66 5.88
C GLN A 236 14.17 -8.73 6.45
N ALA A 237 13.37 -9.69 6.02
CA ALA A 237 12.04 -9.93 6.57
C ALA A 237 12.10 -10.25 8.07
N TYR A 238 12.98 -11.19 8.45
CA TYR A 238 13.21 -11.54 9.85
C TYR A 238 13.62 -10.31 10.69
N LYS A 239 14.60 -9.54 10.22
CA LYS A 239 15.07 -8.33 10.91
C LYS A 239 13.98 -7.27 11.06
N SER A 240 13.22 -7.04 10.00
CA SER A 240 12.12 -6.06 10.03
C SER A 240 11.01 -6.48 11.00
N LEU A 241 10.70 -7.76 11.09
CA LEU A 241 9.75 -8.29 12.07
C LEU A 241 10.28 -8.21 13.51
N GLU A 242 11.58 -8.41 13.72
CA GLU A 242 12.20 -8.15 15.01
C GLU A 242 12.15 -6.66 15.40
N TYR A 243 12.20 -5.75 14.43
CA TYR A 243 11.97 -4.33 14.70
C TYR A 243 10.53 -4.09 15.19
N VAL A 244 9.52 -4.72 14.58
CA VAL A 244 8.14 -4.64 15.09
C VAL A 244 8.08 -5.14 16.53
N THR A 245 8.63 -6.31 16.81
CA THR A 245 8.64 -6.91 18.15
C THR A 245 9.31 -6.01 19.22
N ASN A 246 10.40 -5.31 18.85
CA ASN A 246 11.26 -4.66 19.85
C ASN A 246 11.18 -3.12 19.86
N LYS A 247 10.64 -2.48 18.82
CA LYS A 247 10.69 -1.03 18.62
C LYS A 247 9.33 -0.37 18.43
N ILE A 248 8.35 -1.11 17.93
CA ILE A 248 6.99 -0.61 17.84
C ILE A 248 6.33 -0.79 19.22
N PRO A 249 5.62 0.22 19.75
CA PRO A 249 4.94 0.10 21.03
C PRO A 249 3.91 -1.04 21.06
N HIS A 250 3.94 -1.82 22.14
CA HIS A 250 2.99 -2.89 22.42
C HIS A 250 2.07 -2.45 23.56
N ILE A 251 0.78 -2.65 23.37
CA ILE A 251 -0.27 -2.16 24.27
C ILE A 251 -1.01 -3.37 24.83
N PRO A 252 -0.89 -3.66 26.12
CA PRO A 252 -1.58 -4.82 26.74
C PRO A 252 -3.09 -4.65 26.68
N ILE A 253 -3.79 -5.73 26.38
CA ILE A 253 -5.25 -5.80 26.51
C ILE A 253 -5.55 -6.22 27.93
N VAL A 254 -6.32 -5.40 28.64
CA VAL A 254 -6.70 -5.67 30.03
C VAL A 254 -8.21 -5.84 30.13
N ALA A 255 -8.65 -7.03 30.45
CA ALA A 255 -10.07 -7.32 30.70
C ALA A 255 -10.24 -8.43 31.77
N GLU A 256 -11.40 -8.48 32.36
CA GLU A 256 -11.75 -9.56 33.32
C GLU A 256 -11.68 -10.91 32.60
N GLY A 257 -10.98 -11.86 33.21
CA GLY A 257 -10.81 -13.21 32.67
C GLY A 257 -9.66 -13.37 31.68
N LEU A 258 -8.96 -12.30 31.31
CA LEU A 258 -7.72 -12.39 30.55
C LEU A 258 -6.50 -12.42 31.48
N GLU A 259 -5.53 -13.25 31.14
CA GLU A 259 -4.23 -13.23 31.82
C GLU A 259 -3.52 -11.93 31.52
N LYS A 260 -2.81 -11.41 32.52
CA LYS A 260 -2.06 -10.16 32.35
C LYS A 260 -0.97 -10.35 31.28
N ASP A 261 -0.89 -9.39 30.37
CA ASP A 261 0.10 -9.32 29.29
C ASP A 261 0.06 -10.50 28.28
N ASP A 262 -0.97 -11.33 28.30
CA ASP A 262 -1.12 -12.42 27.34
C ASP A 262 -1.45 -11.92 25.93
N LEU A 263 -2.38 -10.96 25.81
CA LEU A 263 -2.79 -10.35 24.56
C LEU A 263 -2.30 -8.90 24.47
N GLN A 264 -1.73 -8.54 23.34
CA GLN A 264 -1.19 -7.20 23.10
C GLN A 264 -1.53 -6.74 21.69
N LEU A 265 -1.93 -5.49 21.58
CA LEU A 265 -1.99 -4.77 20.31
C LEU A 265 -0.64 -4.11 20.03
N ILE A 266 -0.47 -3.63 18.82
CA ILE A 266 0.70 -2.83 18.44
C ILE A 266 0.28 -1.45 17.91
N SER A 267 1.12 -0.47 18.15
CA SER A 267 0.98 0.81 17.48
C SER A 267 1.34 0.72 15.99
N THR A 268 0.87 1.65 15.21
CA THR A 268 1.23 1.78 13.80
C THR A 268 2.67 2.25 13.59
N THR A 269 3.17 3.07 14.51
CA THR A 269 4.52 3.65 14.48
C THR A 269 5.04 3.87 15.90
N ASN A 270 6.32 4.22 15.99
CA ASN A 270 6.92 4.79 17.21
C ASN A 270 7.20 6.30 17.07
N TRP A 271 6.50 6.98 16.17
CA TRP A 271 6.70 8.41 15.90
C TRP A 271 5.99 9.28 16.92
N GLN A 272 6.47 10.52 17.04
CA GLN A 272 5.88 11.55 17.87
C GLN A 272 5.63 12.82 17.05
N PRO A 273 4.58 13.57 17.31
CA PRO A 273 3.50 13.27 18.27
C PRO A 273 2.48 12.26 17.70
N TYR A 274 1.63 11.73 18.58
CA TYR A 274 0.43 10.98 18.23
C TYR A 274 -0.53 11.84 17.38
N THR A 275 -1.04 11.28 16.30
CA THR A 275 -2.11 11.90 15.51
C THR A 275 -2.84 10.88 14.66
N TRP A 276 -4.18 10.88 14.69
CA TRP A 276 -5.02 9.98 13.90
C TRP A 276 -4.49 8.54 13.97
N SER A 277 -4.13 7.91 12.86
CA SER A 277 -3.58 6.55 12.83
C SER A 277 -2.04 6.47 12.92
N ILE A 278 -1.37 7.57 13.23
CA ILE A 278 0.09 7.60 13.45
C ILE A 278 0.37 7.53 14.95
N ASN A 279 1.23 6.60 15.34
CA ASN A 279 1.49 6.24 16.74
C ASN A 279 0.19 5.90 17.48
N ASN A 280 -0.68 5.15 16.83
CA ASN A 280 -1.99 4.75 17.32
C ASN A 280 -2.24 3.29 16.96
N VAL A 281 -3.32 2.73 17.44
CA VAL A 281 -3.76 1.37 17.08
C VAL A 281 -4.76 1.45 15.94
N ALA A 282 -4.48 0.74 14.86
CA ALA A 282 -5.38 0.60 13.72
C ALA A 282 -5.54 -0.89 13.39
N LEU A 283 -6.76 -1.41 13.48
CA LEU A 283 -7.03 -2.84 13.33
C LEU A 283 -6.50 -3.39 12.00
N ALA A 284 -6.69 -2.67 10.92
CA ALA A 284 -6.23 -3.11 9.61
C ALA A 284 -4.70 -3.23 9.54
N GLU A 285 -3.96 -2.37 10.25
CA GLU A 285 -2.50 -2.44 10.35
C GLU A 285 -2.06 -3.65 11.18
N ILE A 286 -2.82 -3.97 12.24
CA ILE A 286 -2.57 -5.14 13.09
C ILE A 286 -2.70 -6.42 12.27
N VAL A 287 -3.81 -6.60 11.54
CA VAL A 287 -4.02 -7.84 10.77
C VAL A 287 -3.07 -7.96 9.58
N HIS A 288 -2.67 -6.86 8.94
CA HIS A 288 -1.62 -6.88 7.92
C HIS A 288 -0.24 -7.23 8.50
N THR A 289 0.07 -6.72 9.69
CA THR A 289 1.32 -7.06 10.37
C THR A 289 1.32 -8.54 10.80
N ALA A 290 0.18 -9.06 11.26
CA ALA A 290 0.03 -10.49 11.52
C ALA A 290 0.26 -11.34 10.26
N LEU A 291 -0.27 -10.92 9.10
CA LEU A 291 0.03 -11.57 7.83
C LEU A 291 1.53 -11.56 7.50
N ALA A 292 2.19 -10.43 7.73
CA ALA A 292 3.63 -10.33 7.50
C ALA A 292 4.44 -11.26 8.42
N TYR A 293 4.02 -11.45 9.67
CA TYR A 293 4.63 -12.45 10.56
C TYR A 293 4.43 -13.88 10.01
N TRP A 294 3.25 -14.23 9.48
CA TRP A 294 3.04 -15.54 8.82
C TRP A 294 3.93 -15.71 7.60
N GLN A 295 4.01 -14.70 6.74
CA GLN A 295 4.88 -14.71 5.56
C GLN A 295 6.37 -14.82 5.94
N GLY A 296 6.76 -14.23 7.06
CA GLY A 296 8.10 -14.32 7.62
C GLY A 296 8.38 -15.57 8.47
N GLY A 297 7.43 -16.55 8.51
CA GLY A 297 7.61 -17.83 9.20
C GLY A 297 7.49 -17.76 10.73
N GLN A 298 6.94 -16.67 11.30
CA GLN A 298 6.75 -16.47 12.73
C GLN A 298 5.28 -16.69 13.12
N SER A 299 4.76 -17.89 12.88
CA SER A 299 3.32 -18.21 12.97
C SER A 299 2.72 -17.98 14.36
N GLU A 300 3.47 -18.22 15.43
CA GLU A 300 2.99 -18.02 16.81
C GLU A 300 2.75 -16.52 17.08
N LYS A 301 3.70 -15.65 16.71
CA LYS A 301 3.53 -14.19 16.84
C LYS A 301 2.40 -13.69 15.95
N ALA A 302 2.29 -14.22 14.75
CA ALA A 302 1.22 -13.89 13.80
C ALA A 302 -0.15 -14.20 14.39
N PHE A 303 -0.33 -15.41 14.89
CA PHE A 303 -1.59 -15.84 15.48
C PHE A 303 -1.94 -15.00 16.71
N LYS A 304 -0.96 -14.76 17.59
CA LYS A 304 -1.17 -13.97 18.80
C LYS A 304 -1.59 -12.53 18.52
N LEU A 305 -0.93 -11.90 17.54
CA LEU A 305 -1.28 -10.54 17.14
C LEU A 305 -2.67 -10.48 16.48
N TRP A 306 -2.99 -11.43 15.61
CA TRP A 306 -4.31 -11.55 14.99
C TRP A 306 -5.41 -11.77 16.03
N GLU A 307 -5.20 -12.71 16.97
CA GLU A 307 -6.11 -13.01 18.08
C GLU A 307 -6.36 -11.77 18.93
N SER A 308 -5.28 -11.05 19.28
CA SER A 308 -5.34 -9.81 20.04
C SER A 308 -6.24 -8.77 19.38
N GLY A 309 -6.05 -8.56 18.06
CA GLY A 309 -6.88 -7.62 17.29
C GLY A 309 -8.35 -8.02 17.25
N LEU A 310 -8.65 -9.32 17.14
CA LEU A 310 -10.04 -9.81 17.16
C LEU A 310 -10.69 -9.68 18.52
N VAL A 311 -9.99 -10.08 19.60
CA VAL A 311 -10.53 -10.00 20.96
C VAL A 311 -10.86 -8.56 21.31
N GLU A 312 -9.94 -7.65 21.04
CA GLU A 312 -10.15 -6.26 21.37
C GLU A 312 -11.29 -5.65 20.54
N SER A 313 -11.27 -5.79 19.22
CA SER A 313 -12.25 -5.11 18.35
C SER A 313 -13.62 -5.75 18.32
N MET A 314 -13.72 -7.09 18.46
CA MET A 314 -15.01 -7.80 18.39
C MET A 314 -15.70 -8.00 19.73
N TYR A 315 -14.93 -8.13 20.80
CA TYR A 315 -15.47 -8.49 22.11
C TYR A 315 -15.36 -7.38 23.15
N LEU A 316 -14.31 -6.58 23.11
CA LEU A 316 -14.04 -5.54 24.10
C LEU A 316 -14.28 -4.13 23.58
N GLY A 317 -14.35 -3.94 22.26
CA GLY A 317 -14.60 -2.64 21.65
C GLY A 317 -15.91 -2.00 22.06
N ALA A 318 -16.05 -0.70 21.86
CA ALA A 318 -17.23 0.08 22.22
C ALA A 318 -18.53 -0.45 21.59
N SER A 319 -18.42 -1.17 20.49
CA SER A 319 -19.52 -1.83 19.79
C SER A 319 -19.16 -3.29 19.56
N PRO A 320 -19.33 -4.17 20.54
CA PRO A 320 -18.96 -5.58 20.41
C PRO A 320 -19.57 -6.23 19.18
N GLY A 321 -18.73 -6.94 18.40
CA GLY A 321 -19.11 -7.52 17.11
C GLY A 321 -18.99 -6.56 15.93
N ALA A 322 -18.68 -5.29 16.14
CA ALA A 322 -18.35 -4.33 15.09
C ALA A 322 -16.84 -4.07 15.14
N LEU A 323 -16.14 -4.46 14.07
CA LEU A 323 -14.70 -4.21 13.95
C LEU A 323 -14.45 -2.71 13.79
N GLU A 324 -13.80 -2.11 14.76
CA GLU A 324 -13.43 -0.71 14.74
C GLU A 324 -12.15 -0.51 13.95
N GLN A 325 -12.10 0.57 13.16
CA GLN A 325 -10.92 0.87 12.35
C GLN A 325 -9.76 1.40 13.21
N LEU A 326 -10.08 2.23 14.19
CA LEU A 326 -9.11 2.86 15.08
C LEU A 326 -9.52 2.62 16.54
N LEU A 327 -8.56 2.30 17.34
CA LEU A 327 -8.71 2.13 18.77
C LEU A 327 -7.92 3.25 19.46
N PHE A 328 -8.60 4.07 20.20
CA PHE A 328 -7.99 5.17 20.94
C PHE A 328 -7.71 4.72 22.36
N TYR A 329 -6.48 4.82 22.79
CA TYR A 329 -6.08 4.58 24.17
C TYR A 329 -5.78 5.93 24.82
N ASP A 330 -6.41 6.18 25.94
CA ASP A 330 -6.00 7.26 26.83
C ASP A 330 -4.62 6.91 27.36
N ALA A 331 -3.64 7.75 27.00
CA ALA A 331 -2.25 7.56 27.39
C ALA A 331 -2.03 7.88 28.87
#